data_35296d3283cae063a42b78871fb4f377
#
_entry.id   35296d3283cae063a42b78871fb4f377
#
_cell.length_a   1.000
_cell.length_b   1.000
_cell.length_c   1.000
_cell.angle_alpha   90.00
_cell.angle_beta   90.00
_cell.angle_gamma   90.00
#
_symmetry.space_group_name_H-M   'P 1'
#
loop_
_entity.id
_entity.type
_entity.pdbx_description
1 polymer ?
#
loop_
_entity_poly.entity_id
_entity_poly.type
_entity_poly.pdbx_seq_one_letter_code
_entity_poly.pdbx_strand_id
1 'polypeptide(L)'
;MNRDFIVTKEHRRFTEFAGAIRKDVTIGICHGEAGVGKTQSARRYAHWDTLEPFIQAWGPRSEADLKHYAAAHRSRAVFYTPEVLAKHRDLMRDIEFYRGKVGVLIYEHLCAIGKITTTEVPRTIDFTELIIIDEAERLTPTSLELLRDLHDRHHVALMFIGMPGIDQRFRHYPQLYSRLGFSHRYRALAREELLFVLTCHWKRLGRTLDPEDFTDAQAIAAIERITRGNFRLLERLFPQIGRVLKINQLDTITDDVIEAAASTLITS
;
A
#
# COMPACT_ATOMS: atom_id res chain seq x y z
N MET A 1 15.64 -1.11 -7.02
CA MET A 1 16.13 0.10 -6.33
C MET A 1 15.15 0.39 -5.21
N ASN A 2 15.53 0.10 -3.96
CA ASN A 2 14.67 0.30 -2.78
C ASN A 2 14.57 1.81 -2.56
N ARG A 3 13.55 2.46 -3.12
CA ARG A 3 13.26 3.88 -2.82
C ARG A 3 12.77 3.92 -1.38
N ASP A 4 13.43 4.70 -0.54
CA ASP A 4 12.99 4.87 0.85
C ASP A 4 11.55 5.33 0.89
N PHE A 5 10.70 4.55 1.56
CA PHE A 5 9.28 4.86 1.71
C PHE A 5 9.11 6.11 2.57
N ILE A 6 8.43 7.13 2.05
CA ILE A 6 8.15 8.37 2.77
C ILE A 6 6.89 8.17 3.62
N VAL A 7 7.04 8.23 4.95
CA VAL A 7 5.93 8.09 5.90
C VAL A 7 5.18 9.41 6.02
N THR A 8 4.07 9.54 5.30
CA THR A 8 3.18 10.72 5.34
C THR A 8 2.16 10.63 6.50
N LYS A 9 1.48 11.74 6.82
CA LYS A 9 0.36 11.74 7.79
C LYS A 9 -0.75 10.81 7.29
N GLU A 10 -1.03 10.81 5.98
CA GLU A 10 -2.07 9.96 5.39
C GLU A 10 -1.73 8.47 5.49
N HIS A 11 -0.44 8.10 5.32
CA HIS A 11 0.00 6.72 5.59
C HIS A 11 -0.21 6.31 7.06
N ARG A 12 0.04 7.22 8.01
CA ARG A 12 -0.20 6.93 9.44
C ARG A 12 -1.67 6.70 9.73
N ARG A 13 -2.57 7.54 9.17
CA ARG A 13 -4.03 7.36 9.27
C ARG A 13 -4.49 6.05 8.67
N PHE A 14 -3.94 5.70 7.50
CA PHE A 14 -4.19 4.40 6.87
C PHE A 14 -3.76 3.24 7.78
N THR A 15 -2.60 3.34 8.40
CA THR A 15 -2.07 2.30 9.30
C THR A 15 -2.95 2.13 10.53
N GLU A 16 -3.42 3.23 11.13
CA GLU A 16 -4.38 3.22 12.24
C GLU A 16 -5.70 2.58 11.82
N PHE A 17 -6.25 3.00 10.69
CA PHE A 17 -7.47 2.44 10.10
C PHE A 17 -7.36 0.94 9.85
N ALA A 18 -6.26 0.46 9.24
CA ALA A 18 -6.01 -0.96 9.01
C ALA A 18 -5.90 -1.73 10.34
N GLY A 19 -5.25 -1.13 11.34
CA GLY A 19 -5.15 -1.69 12.68
C GLY A 19 -6.50 -1.82 13.39
N ALA A 20 -7.38 -0.82 13.25
CA ALA A 20 -8.74 -0.86 13.80
C ALA A 20 -9.58 -1.97 13.15
N ILE A 21 -9.60 -2.04 11.81
CA ILE A 21 -10.31 -3.10 11.07
C ILE A 21 -9.85 -4.49 11.53
N ARG A 22 -8.53 -4.69 11.64
CA ARG A 22 -7.96 -5.97 12.07
C ARG A 22 -8.35 -6.33 13.50
N LYS A 23 -8.27 -5.36 14.43
CA LYS A 23 -8.57 -5.55 15.85
C LYS A 23 -10.04 -5.89 16.08
N ASP A 24 -10.92 -5.17 15.38
CA ASP A 24 -12.38 -5.31 15.55
C ASP A 24 -12.97 -6.41 14.66
N VAL A 25 -12.12 -7.10 13.89
CA VAL A 25 -12.50 -8.18 12.95
C VAL A 25 -13.69 -7.75 12.10
N THR A 26 -13.58 -6.62 11.41
CA THR A 26 -14.64 -6.04 10.60
C THR A 26 -14.24 -5.88 9.14
N ILE A 27 -15.17 -5.43 8.30
CA ILE A 27 -14.92 -5.11 6.91
C ILE A 27 -14.79 -3.59 6.77
N GLY A 28 -13.67 -3.13 6.18
CA GLY A 28 -13.42 -1.71 5.92
C GLY A 28 -13.21 -1.38 4.45
N ILE A 29 -13.46 -0.13 4.08
CA ILE A 29 -13.21 0.41 2.74
C ILE A 29 -12.21 1.54 2.83
N CYS A 30 -11.13 1.46 2.05
CA CYS A 30 -10.21 2.58 1.81
C CYS A 30 -10.38 3.05 0.36
N HIS A 31 -10.76 4.31 0.14
CA HIS A 31 -10.98 4.84 -1.20
C HIS A 31 -10.33 6.19 -1.40
N GLY A 32 -10.01 6.52 -2.65
CA GLY A 32 -9.40 7.80 -3.01
C GLY A 32 -8.92 7.80 -4.45
N GLU A 33 -8.51 8.97 -4.93
CA GLU A 33 -8.05 9.16 -6.30
C GLU A 33 -6.87 8.25 -6.67
N ALA A 34 -6.67 8.04 -7.98
CA ALA A 34 -5.52 7.28 -8.47
C ALA A 34 -4.21 8.00 -8.11
N GLY A 35 -3.20 7.25 -7.68
CA GLY A 35 -1.86 7.79 -7.45
C GLY A 35 -1.64 8.51 -6.12
N VAL A 36 -2.62 8.56 -5.22
CA VAL A 36 -2.45 9.20 -3.89
C VAL A 36 -1.62 8.38 -2.91
N GLY A 37 -1.38 7.07 -3.16
CA GLY A 37 -0.51 6.22 -2.34
C GLY A 37 -1.20 5.07 -1.59
N LYS A 38 -2.48 4.78 -1.86
CA LYS A 38 -3.25 3.69 -1.22
C LYS A 38 -2.53 2.33 -1.28
N THR A 39 -2.21 1.88 -2.48
CA THR A 39 -1.51 0.61 -2.74
C THR A 39 -0.18 0.53 -2.01
N GLN A 40 0.62 1.61 -2.03
CA GLN A 40 1.92 1.66 -1.37
C GLN A 40 1.78 1.56 0.15
N SER A 41 0.78 2.25 0.71
CA SER A 41 0.48 2.17 2.15
C SER A 41 0.02 0.77 2.57
N ALA A 42 -0.79 0.11 1.75
CA ALA A 42 -1.25 -1.25 1.99
C ALA A 42 -0.11 -2.28 1.93
N ARG A 43 0.73 -2.21 0.90
CA ARG A 43 1.93 -3.06 0.78
C ARG A 43 2.89 -2.84 1.95
N ARG A 44 3.07 -1.57 2.36
CA ARG A 44 3.91 -1.23 3.52
C ARG A 44 3.36 -1.77 4.83
N TYR A 45 2.05 -1.65 5.07
CA TYR A 45 1.37 -2.21 6.24
C TYR A 45 1.53 -3.72 6.33
N ALA A 46 1.27 -4.42 5.22
CA ALA A 46 1.41 -5.88 5.12
C ALA A 46 2.88 -6.35 5.06
N HIS A 47 3.87 -5.45 5.04
CA HIS A 47 5.26 -5.75 4.75
C HIS A 47 5.47 -6.55 3.44
N TRP A 48 4.57 -6.36 2.47
CA TRP A 48 4.42 -7.21 1.31
C TRP A 48 5.69 -7.26 0.45
N ASP A 49 6.35 -6.12 0.22
CA ASP A 49 7.58 -6.06 -0.57
C ASP A 49 8.73 -6.89 0.04
N THR A 50 8.70 -7.10 1.36
CA THR A 50 9.66 -7.97 2.06
C THR A 50 9.24 -9.43 2.00
N LEU A 51 7.94 -9.72 2.08
CA LEU A 51 7.41 -11.08 2.23
C LEU A 51 7.13 -11.77 0.89
N GLU A 52 6.76 -11.02 -0.14
CA GLU A 52 6.38 -11.56 -1.45
C GLU A 52 7.43 -12.51 -2.07
N PRO A 53 8.75 -12.22 -2.01
CA PRO A 53 9.77 -13.16 -2.48
C PRO A 53 9.75 -14.51 -1.76
N PHE A 54 9.47 -14.51 -0.45
CA PHE A 54 9.38 -15.75 0.34
C PHE A 54 8.07 -16.51 0.12
N ILE A 55 7.00 -15.79 -0.21
CA ILE A 55 5.70 -16.37 -0.55
C ILE A 55 5.77 -17.09 -1.90
N GLN A 56 6.44 -16.52 -2.88
CA GLN A 56 6.59 -17.08 -4.22
C GLN A 56 7.66 -18.18 -4.32
N ALA A 57 8.69 -18.13 -3.48
CA ALA A 57 9.76 -19.10 -3.50
C ALA A 57 9.32 -20.50 -3.01
N TRP A 58 9.76 -21.52 -3.75
CA TRP A 58 9.70 -22.92 -3.32
C TRP A 58 11.10 -23.36 -2.87
N GLY A 59 11.15 -24.16 -1.81
CA GLY A 59 12.39 -24.76 -1.36
C GLY A 59 12.69 -24.56 0.12
N PRO A 60 13.80 -25.12 0.61
CA PRO A 60 14.18 -24.99 2.01
C PRO A 60 14.49 -23.52 2.33
N ARG A 61 14.05 -23.09 3.50
CA ARG A 61 14.29 -21.77 4.02
C ARG A 61 15.55 -21.77 4.87
N SER A 62 16.31 -20.68 4.86
CA SER A 62 17.52 -20.53 5.67
C SER A 62 17.20 -19.85 7.01
N GLU A 63 18.03 -20.07 8.02
CA GLU A 63 17.95 -19.33 9.28
C GLU A 63 18.07 -17.80 9.07
N ALA A 64 18.83 -17.38 8.05
CA ALA A 64 18.97 -15.98 7.70
C ALA A 64 17.63 -15.32 7.28
N ASP A 65 16.67 -16.10 6.82
CA ASP A 65 15.35 -15.63 6.37
C ASP A 65 14.41 -15.33 7.55
N LEU A 66 14.62 -15.99 8.70
CA LEU A 66 13.76 -15.87 9.89
C LEU A 66 13.59 -14.43 10.39
N LYS A 67 14.63 -13.58 10.23
CA LYS A 67 14.55 -12.15 10.56
C LYS A 67 13.47 -11.42 9.80
N HIS A 68 13.14 -11.85 8.58
CA HIS A 68 12.08 -11.27 7.74
C HIS A 68 10.69 -11.76 8.14
N TYR A 69 10.57 -12.97 8.71
CA TYR A 69 9.31 -13.56 9.11
C TYR A 69 8.67 -12.87 10.31
N ALA A 70 9.46 -12.20 11.14
CA ALA A 70 8.94 -11.30 12.17
C ALA A 70 8.02 -10.21 11.61
N ALA A 71 8.22 -9.80 10.35
CA ALA A 71 7.36 -8.83 9.68
C ALA A 71 5.97 -9.44 9.39
N ALA A 72 5.90 -10.69 8.95
CA ALA A 72 4.63 -11.41 8.76
C ALA A 72 3.86 -11.53 10.09
N HIS A 73 4.55 -11.88 11.19
CA HIS A 73 3.95 -11.98 12.51
C HIS A 73 3.42 -10.63 13.03
N ARG A 74 4.08 -9.51 12.72
CA ARG A 74 3.60 -8.17 13.13
C ARG A 74 2.35 -7.74 12.37
N SER A 75 2.35 -7.91 11.05
CA SER A 75 1.23 -7.48 10.20
C SER A 75 0.04 -8.44 10.24
N ARG A 76 0.30 -9.76 10.26
CA ARG A 76 -0.69 -10.83 10.10
C ARG A 76 -1.65 -10.56 8.95
N ALA A 77 -1.14 -9.94 7.89
CA ALA A 77 -1.92 -9.45 6.78
C ALA A 77 -1.48 -10.06 5.46
N VAL A 78 -2.45 -10.36 4.63
CA VAL A 78 -2.28 -10.71 3.21
C VAL A 78 -2.64 -9.49 2.38
N PHE A 79 -1.83 -9.17 1.38
CA PHE A 79 -2.14 -8.18 0.35
C PHE A 79 -2.38 -8.89 -0.97
N TYR A 80 -3.49 -8.56 -1.62
CA TYR A 80 -3.89 -9.17 -2.88
C TYR A 80 -4.47 -8.13 -3.83
N THR A 81 -4.10 -8.22 -5.12
CA THR A 81 -4.69 -7.42 -6.20
C THR A 81 -5.32 -8.39 -7.20
N PRO A 82 -6.65 -8.39 -7.39
CA PRO A 82 -7.32 -9.25 -8.35
C PRO A 82 -6.83 -9.01 -9.77
N GLU A 83 -6.64 -10.08 -10.53
CA GLU A 83 -6.42 -9.97 -11.97
C GLU A 83 -7.67 -9.43 -12.69
N VAL A 84 -7.49 -8.74 -13.82
CA VAL A 84 -8.59 -8.05 -14.53
C VAL A 84 -9.71 -8.99 -14.96
N LEU A 85 -9.40 -10.25 -15.27
CA LEU A 85 -10.36 -11.27 -15.72
C LEU A 85 -10.42 -12.47 -14.76
N ALA A 86 -9.98 -12.31 -13.51
CA ALA A 86 -9.99 -13.40 -12.53
C ALA A 86 -11.41 -13.91 -12.30
N LYS A 87 -11.58 -15.22 -12.43
CA LYS A 87 -12.81 -15.88 -11.99
C LYS A 87 -12.84 -15.95 -10.47
N HIS A 88 -14.03 -16.01 -9.89
CA HIS A 88 -14.19 -16.13 -8.44
C HIS A 88 -13.46 -17.33 -7.82
N ARG A 89 -13.29 -18.43 -8.57
CA ARG A 89 -12.51 -19.60 -8.10
C ARG A 89 -11.03 -19.30 -8.01
N ASP A 90 -10.48 -18.54 -8.95
CA ASP A 90 -9.06 -18.15 -8.97
C ASP A 90 -8.77 -17.20 -7.81
N LEU A 91 -9.65 -16.22 -7.58
CA LEU A 91 -9.59 -15.34 -6.43
C LEU A 91 -9.48 -16.10 -5.11
N MET A 92 -10.39 -17.06 -4.87
CA MET A 92 -10.41 -17.81 -3.62
C MET A 92 -9.17 -18.69 -3.47
N ARG A 93 -8.76 -19.38 -4.54
CA ARG A 93 -7.53 -20.18 -4.57
C ARG A 93 -6.30 -19.33 -4.21
N ASP A 94 -6.19 -18.15 -4.80
CA ASP A 94 -5.04 -17.26 -4.59
C ASP A 94 -5.03 -16.70 -3.16
N ILE A 95 -6.17 -16.31 -2.63
CA ILE A 95 -6.30 -15.87 -1.24
C ILE A 95 -5.93 -16.98 -0.27
N GLU A 96 -6.43 -18.20 -0.46
CA GLU A 96 -6.08 -19.35 0.38
C GLU A 96 -4.60 -19.69 0.29
N PHE A 97 -4.03 -19.63 -0.91
CA PHE A 97 -2.59 -19.81 -1.12
C PHE A 97 -1.78 -18.79 -0.34
N TYR A 98 -2.10 -17.50 -0.44
CA TYR A 98 -1.37 -16.45 0.27
C TYR A 98 -1.54 -16.54 1.78
N ARG A 99 -2.74 -16.85 2.27
CA ARG A 99 -3.00 -17.08 3.70
C ARG A 99 -2.16 -18.23 4.23
N GLY A 100 -2.14 -19.37 3.54
CA GLY A 100 -1.31 -20.51 3.90
C GLY A 100 0.17 -20.17 3.94
N LYS A 101 0.67 -19.46 2.93
CA LYS A 101 2.09 -19.05 2.87
C LYS A 101 2.47 -18.07 3.98
N VAL A 102 1.68 -17.04 4.20
CA VAL A 102 1.88 -16.09 5.31
C VAL A 102 1.79 -16.82 6.65
N GLY A 103 0.84 -17.75 6.79
CA GLY A 103 0.72 -18.59 7.96
C GLY A 103 1.97 -19.40 8.27
N VAL A 104 2.59 -20.00 7.25
CA VAL A 104 3.88 -20.73 7.38
C VAL A 104 5.00 -19.79 7.87
N LEU A 105 5.12 -18.58 7.29
CA LEU A 105 6.13 -17.62 7.74
C LEU A 105 5.95 -17.23 9.21
N ILE A 106 4.70 -17.04 9.64
CA ILE A 106 4.37 -16.71 11.03
C ILE A 106 4.69 -17.91 11.94
N TYR A 107 4.32 -19.12 11.54
CA TYR A 107 4.59 -20.35 12.28
C TYR A 107 6.09 -20.55 12.50
N GLU A 108 6.90 -20.46 11.44
CA GLU A 108 8.36 -20.58 11.52
C GLU A 108 8.97 -19.52 12.46
N HIS A 109 8.46 -18.28 12.41
CA HIS A 109 8.89 -17.23 13.35
C HIS A 109 8.54 -17.59 14.80
N LEU A 110 7.33 -18.07 15.06
CA LEU A 110 6.88 -18.44 16.41
C LEU A 110 7.68 -19.63 16.97
N CYS A 111 8.04 -20.59 16.13
CA CYS A 111 8.96 -21.67 16.49
C CYS A 111 10.34 -21.13 16.85
N ALA A 112 10.89 -20.24 16.02
CA ALA A 112 12.22 -19.65 16.22
C ALA A 112 12.35 -18.86 17.53
N ILE A 113 11.25 -18.24 17.99
CA ILE A 113 11.22 -17.51 19.28
C ILE A 113 10.71 -18.36 20.45
N GLY A 114 10.54 -19.67 20.27
CA GLY A 114 10.15 -20.60 21.32
C GLY A 114 8.69 -20.50 21.80
N LYS A 115 7.82 -19.82 21.06
CA LYS A 115 6.38 -19.71 21.40
C LYS A 115 5.55 -20.92 20.97
N ILE A 116 6.04 -21.67 20.01
CA ILE A 116 5.43 -22.93 19.55
C ILE A 116 6.51 -23.99 19.55
N THR A 117 6.23 -25.17 20.13
CA THR A 117 7.11 -26.33 20.04
C THR A 117 6.86 -27.09 18.75
N THR A 118 7.94 -27.48 18.06
CA THR A 118 7.89 -28.15 16.72
C THR A 118 7.26 -29.55 16.74
N THR A 119 6.92 -30.10 17.90
CA THR A 119 6.34 -31.44 18.05
C THR A 119 4.87 -31.54 17.59
N GLU A 120 4.17 -30.41 17.50
CA GLU A 120 2.78 -30.35 17.05
C GLU A 120 2.65 -29.37 15.87
N VAL A 121 2.70 -29.89 14.64
CA VAL A 121 2.35 -29.08 13.46
C VAL A 121 0.84 -28.89 13.47
N PRO A 122 0.33 -27.64 13.57
CA PRO A 122 -1.11 -27.39 13.52
C PRO A 122 -1.70 -27.95 12.23
N ARG A 123 -2.88 -28.56 12.28
CA ARG A 123 -3.59 -29.06 11.10
C ARG A 123 -3.90 -27.96 10.08
N THR A 124 -4.05 -26.74 10.56
CA THR A 124 -4.24 -25.54 9.74
C THR A 124 -3.27 -24.45 10.22
N ILE A 125 -2.36 -24.06 9.34
CA ILE A 125 -1.41 -22.96 9.59
C ILE A 125 -2.05 -21.68 9.05
N ASP A 126 -3.07 -21.20 9.72
CA ASP A 126 -3.71 -19.92 9.39
C ASP A 126 -3.60 -18.95 10.57
N PHE A 127 -2.70 -17.98 10.41
CA PHE A 127 -2.48 -16.90 11.36
C PHE A 127 -2.87 -15.54 10.78
N THR A 128 -3.56 -15.52 9.63
CA THR A 128 -3.97 -14.29 8.95
C THR A 128 -5.14 -13.65 9.68
N GLU A 129 -4.98 -12.41 10.08
CA GLU A 129 -6.02 -11.61 10.76
C GLU A 129 -6.65 -10.57 9.83
N LEU A 130 -5.97 -10.17 8.74
CA LEU A 130 -6.44 -9.17 7.79
C LEU A 130 -6.13 -9.58 6.35
N ILE A 131 -7.11 -9.46 5.47
CA ILE A 131 -6.93 -9.58 4.02
C ILE A 131 -7.19 -8.22 3.40
N ILE A 132 -6.17 -7.66 2.74
CA ILE A 132 -6.24 -6.38 2.02
C ILE A 132 -6.39 -6.69 0.53
N ILE A 133 -7.49 -6.23 -0.06
CA ILE A 133 -7.80 -6.42 -1.48
C ILE A 133 -7.72 -5.07 -2.17
N ASP A 134 -6.68 -4.89 -2.99
CA ASP A 134 -6.49 -3.68 -3.78
C ASP A 134 -7.27 -3.78 -5.11
N GLU A 135 -7.58 -2.63 -5.70
CA GLU A 135 -8.40 -2.51 -6.91
C GLU A 135 -9.71 -3.32 -6.83
N ALA A 136 -10.42 -3.15 -5.71
CA ALA A 136 -11.63 -3.90 -5.40
C ALA A 136 -12.78 -3.65 -6.42
N GLU A 137 -12.69 -2.64 -7.26
CA GLU A 137 -13.56 -2.45 -8.43
C GLU A 137 -13.49 -3.58 -9.46
N ARG A 138 -12.45 -4.40 -9.45
CA ARG A 138 -12.34 -5.60 -10.30
C ARG A 138 -13.17 -6.79 -9.81
N LEU A 139 -13.63 -6.73 -8.56
CA LEU A 139 -14.39 -7.83 -7.98
C LEU A 139 -15.78 -7.95 -8.61
N THR A 140 -16.19 -9.17 -8.91
CA THR A 140 -17.55 -9.50 -9.35
C THR A 140 -18.50 -9.60 -8.15
N PRO A 141 -19.84 -9.53 -8.35
CA PRO A 141 -20.80 -9.77 -7.28
C PRO A 141 -20.57 -11.11 -6.53
N THR A 142 -20.31 -12.17 -7.27
CA THR A 142 -20.00 -13.49 -6.70
C THR A 142 -18.73 -13.46 -5.87
N SER A 143 -17.68 -12.74 -6.32
CA SER A 143 -16.44 -12.59 -5.56
C SER A 143 -16.67 -11.85 -4.24
N LEU A 144 -17.51 -10.81 -4.23
CA LEU A 144 -17.85 -10.07 -3.03
C LEU A 144 -18.59 -10.95 -2.01
N GLU A 145 -19.54 -11.78 -2.47
CA GLU A 145 -20.25 -12.71 -1.58
C GLU A 145 -19.34 -13.81 -1.02
N LEU A 146 -18.41 -14.34 -1.81
CA LEU A 146 -17.42 -15.31 -1.32
C LEU A 146 -16.48 -14.70 -0.27
N LEU A 147 -16.05 -13.46 -0.46
CA LEU A 147 -15.22 -12.75 0.51
C LEU A 147 -16.00 -12.45 1.79
N ARG A 148 -17.27 -12.07 1.69
CA ARG A 148 -18.15 -11.92 2.85
C ARG A 148 -18.30 -13.26 3.62
N ASP A 149 -18.54 -14.34 2.91
CA ASP A 149 -18.65 -15.68 3.51
C ASP A 149 -17.33 -16.11 4.19
N LEU A 150 -16.19 -15.80 3.56
CA LEU A 150 -14.86 -16.01 4.14
C LEU A 150 -14.70 -15.24 5.46
N HIS A 151 -15.10 -13.96 5.48
CA HIS A 151 -15.09 -13.14 6.70
C HIS A 151 -15.94 -13.76 7.80
N ASP A 152 -17.19 -14.11 7.49
CA ASP A 152 -18.14 -14.65 8.45
C ASP A 152 -17.68 -16.02 9.04
N ARG A 153 -17.14 -16.91 8.21
CA ARG A 153 -16.73 -18.27 8.62
C ARG A 153 -15.38 -18.30 9.34
N HIS A 154 -14.42 -17.50 8.91
CA HIS A 154 -13.05 -17.58 9.43
C HIS A 154 -12.71 -16.45 10.39
N HIS A 155 -13.65 -15.53 10.67
CA HIS A 155 -13.42 -14.36 11.52
C HIS A 155 -12.15 -13.60 11.14
N VAL A 156 -11.93 -13.42 9.83
CA VAL A 156 -10.81 -12.67 9.26
C VAL A 156 -11.28 -11.31 8.80
N ALA A 157 -10.59 -10.26 9.20
CA ALA A 157 -10.90 -8.89 8.77
C ALA A 157 -10.65 -8.71 7.26
N LEU A 158 -11.46 -7.88 6.59
CA LEU A 158 -11.28 -7.54 5.19
C LEU A 158 -11.11 -6.03 5.03
N MET A 159 -10.18 -5.62 4.16
CA MET A 159 -10.05 -4.23 3.72
C MET A 159 -10.12 -4.18 2.20
N PHE A 160 -11.10 -3.48 1.68
CA PHE A 160 -11.23 -3.20 0.25
C PHE A 160 -10.61 -1.84 -0.06
N ILE A 161 -9.71 -1.80 -1.04
CA ILE A 161 -9.10 -0.57 -1.54
C ILE A 161 -9.58 -0.33 -2.96
N GLY A 162 -10.07 0.89 -3.24
CA GLY A 162 -10.58 1.22 -4.56
C GLY A 162 -10.62 2.70 -4.88
N MET A 163 -11.25 3.01 -6.00
CA MET A 163 -11.47 4.38 -6.48
C MET A 163 -12.63 5.06 -5.72
N PRO A 164 -12.75 6.40 -5.79
CA PRO A 164 -13.92 7.09 -5.28
C PRO A 164 -15.22 6.50 -5.84
N GLY A 165 -16.22 6.34 -4.99
CA GLY A 165 -17.52 5.74 -5.37
C GLY A 165 -17.64 4.23 -5.16
N ILE A 166 -16.57 3.54 -4.74
CA ILE A 166 -16.62 2.10 -4.44
C ILE A 166 -17.58 1.80 -3.27
N ASP A 167 -17.69 2.71 -2.31
CA ASP A 167 -18.63 2.63 -1.20
C ASP A 167 -20.07 2.65 -1.68
N GLN A 168 -20.38 3.50 -2.69
CA GLN A 168 -21.71 3.55 -3.33
C GLN A 168 -22.01 2.24 -4.06
N ARG A 169 -21.03 1.68 -4.77
CA ARG A 169 -21.16 0.38 -5.42
C ARG A 169 -21.51 -0.71 -4.41
N PHE A 170 -20.87 -0.74 -3.24
CA PHE A 170 -21.12 -1.76 -2.22
C PHE A 170 -22.50 -1.67 -1.58
N ARG A 171 -23.19 -0.53 -1.66
CA ARG A 171 -24.60 -0.41 -1.24
C ARG A 171 -25.55 -1.32 -2.02
N HIS A 172 -25.18 -1.71 -3.23
CA HIS A 172 -25.97 -2.68 -4.02
C HIS A 172 -25.86 -4.11 -3.51
N TYR A 173 -25.03 -4.37 -2.50
CA TYR A 173 -24.83 -5.68 -1.86
C TYR A 173 -25.17 -5.59 -0.36
N PRO A 174 -26.47 -5.64 0.02
CA PRO A 174 -26.92 -5.37 1.38
C PRO A 174 -26.25 -6.24 2.44
N GLN A 175 -25.98 -7.52 2.11
CA GLN A 175 -25.36 -8.46 3.03
C GLN A 175 -23.87 -8.12 3.32
N LEU A 176 -23.13 -7.65 2.32
CA LEU A 176 -21.79 -7.15 2.51
C LEU A 176 -21.84 -5.78 3.21
N TYR A 177 -22.72 -4.90 2.76
CA TYR A 177 -22.83 -3.54 3.27
C TYR A 177 -23.16 -3.48 4.76
N SER A 178 -23.98 -4.41 5.27
CA SER A 178 -24.32 -4.49 6.70
C SER A 178 -23.12 -4.89 7.59
N ARG A 179 -22.04 -5.39 7.01
CA ARG A 179 -20.80 -5.78 7.72
C ARG A 179 -19.69 -4.73 7.59
N LEU A 180 -19.94 -3.65 6.82
CA LEU A 180 -18.99 -2.56 6.72
C LEU A 180 -18.97 -1.78 8.03
N GLY A 181 -17.84 -1.81 8.72
CA GLY A 181 -17.66 -1.06 9.97
C GLY A 181 -17.08 0.32 9.74
N PHE A 182 -16.14 0.46 8.82
CA PHE A 182 -15.36 1.68 8.66
C PHE A 182 -15.11 2.04 7.21
N SER A 183 -15.02 3.35 6.93
CA SER A 183 -14.61 3.89 5.64
C SER A 183 -13.53 4.94 5.84
N HIS A 184 -12.43 4.82 5.09
CA HIS A 184 -11.32 5.76 5.09
C HIS A 184 -11.14 6.38 3.71
N ARG A 185 -11.27 7.71 3.64
CA ARG A 185 -10.93 8.45 2.42
C ARG A 185 -9.45 8.79 2.42
N TYR A 186 -8.68 8.11 1.58
CA TYR A 186 -7.27 8.40 1.35
C TYR A 186 -7.13 9.64 0.47
N ARG A 187 -6.48 10.68 0.98
CA ARG A 187 -6.41 12.01 0.33
C ARG A 187 -5.07 12.20 -0.37
N ALA A 188 -5.06 13.10 -1.34
CA ALA A 188 -3.81 13.67 -1.85
C ALA A 188 -3.09 14.44 -0.73
N LEU A 189 -1.78 14.66 -0.90
CA LEU A 189 -0.97 15.38 0.08
C LEU A 189 -1.50 16.81 0.26
N ALA A 190 -1.78 17.19 1.50
CA ALA A 190 -2.03 18.58 1.86
C ALA A 190 -0.72 19.38 1.77
N ARG A 191 -0.81 20.71 1.69
CA ARG A 191 0.35 21.60 1.50
C ARG A 191 1.50 21.31 2.48
N GLU A 192 1.21 21.15 3.76
CA GLU A 192 2.24 20.85 4.77
C GLU A 192 2.92 19.48 4.51
N GLU A 193 2.14 18.47 4.11
CA GLU A 193 2.67 17.14 3.80
C GLU A 193 3.46 17.17 2.48
N LEU A 194 2.99 17.96 1.52
CA LEU A 194 3.71 18.20 0.27
C LEU A 194 5.08 18.79 0.54
N LEU A 195 5.20 19.84 1.35
CA LEU A 195 6.48 20.43 1.74
C LEU A 195 7.42 19.40 2.37
N PHE A 196 6.91 18.58 3.28
CA PHE A 196 7.70 17.50 3.89
C PHE A 196 8.21 16.50 2.82
N VAL A 197 7.34 16.09 1.91
CA VAL A 197 7.72 15.16 0.82
C VAL A 197 8.73 15.81 -0.12
N LEU A 198 8.55 17.10 -0.46
CA LEU A 198 9.49 17.85 -1.29
C LEU A 198 10.87 17.95 -0.63
N THR A 199 10.93 18.24 0.67
CA THR A 199 12.20 18.25 1.42
C THR A 199 12.94 16.91 1.29
N CYS A 200 12.21 15.78 1.37
CA CYS A 200 12.81 14.47 1.13
C CYS A 200 13.36 14.32 -0.30
N HIS A 201 12.64 14.82 -1.29
CA HIS A 201 13.06 14.74 -2.69
C HIS A 201 14.25 15.65 -2.99
N TRP A 202 14.28 16.91 -2.49
CA TRP A 202 15.45 17.80 -2.58
C TRP A 202 16.70 17.13 -2.01
N LYS A 203 16.57 16.53 -0.82
CA LYS A 203 17.68 15.80 -0.19
C LYS A 203 18.18 14.62 -1.05
N ARG A 204 17.27 13.89 -1.71
CA ARG A 204 17.65 12.81 -2.64
C ARG A 204 18.43 13.31 -3.86
N LEU A 205 18.22 14.58 -4.26
CA LEU A 205 18.99 15.25 -5.31
C LEU A 205 20.27 15.92 -4.79
N GLY A 206 20.63 15.70 -3.50
CA GLY A 206 21.79 16.29 -2.86
C GLY A 206 21.63 17.78 -2.54
N ARG A 207 20.39 18.26 -2.38
CA ARG A 207 20.05 19.67 -2.18
C ARG A 207 19.26 19.89 -0.90
N THR A 208 19.21 21.14 -0.45
CA THR A 208 18.37 21.56 0.68
C THR A 208 17.26 22.46 0.14
N LEU A 209 16.03 22.18 0.55
CA LEU A 209 14.86 23.01 0.24
C LEU A 209 14.76 24.12 1.28
N ASP A 210 14.72 25.38 0.84
CA ASP A 210 14.44 26.55 1.68
C ASP A 210 13.15 27.23 1.20
N PRO A 211 12.03 27.04 1.90
CA PRO A 211 10.75 27.65 1.51
C PRO A 211 10.72 29.17 1.56
N GLU A 212 11.68 29.81 2.23
CA GLU A 212 11.83 31.28 2.29
C GLU A 212 12.67 31.82 1.12
N ASP A 213 13.43 30.98 0.43
CA ASP A 213 14.11 31.36 -0.81
C ASP A 213 13.09 31.53 -1.93
N PHE A 214 13.23 32.64 -2.69
CA PHE A 214 12.29 32.98 -3.76
C PHE A 214 12.22 31.93 -4.87
N THR A 215 13.35 31.36 -5.25
CA THR A 215 13.43 30.36 -6.31
C THR A 215 12.77 29.02 -5.86
N ASP A 216 13.08 28.58 -4.65
CA ASP A 216 12.48 27.38 -4.08
C ASP A 216 10.98 27.56 -3.84
N ALA A 217 10.54 28.75 -3.40
CA ALA A 217 9.11 29.05 -3.24
C ALA A 217 8.34 29.00 -4.58
N GLN A 218 8.92 29.50 -5.67
CA GLN A 218 8.36 29.38 -7.02
C GLN A 218 8.32 27.90 -7.46
N ALA A 219 9.39 27.16 -7.24
CA ALA A 219 9.48 25.74 -7.54
C ALA A 219 8.40 24.92 -6.79
N ILE A 220 8.20 25.19 -5.51
CA ILE A 220 7.15 24.57 -4.69
C ILE A 220 5.77 24.85 -5.31
N ALA A 221 5.48 26.11 -5.65
CA ALA A 221 4.20 26.50 -6.24
C ALA A 221 3.94 25.83 -7.59
N ALA A 222 4.97 25.73 -8.45
CA ALA A 222 4.88 25.03 -9.72
C ALA A 222 4.57 23.53 -9.53
N ILE A 223 5.29 22.85 -8.63
CA ILE A 223 5.07 21.44 -8.33
C ILE A 223 3.66 21.23 -7.75
N GLU A 224 3.22 22.09 -6.84
CA GLU A 224 1.86 22.02 -6.26
C GLU A 224 0.79 22.13 -7.35
N ARG A 225 0.93 23.09 -8.25
CA ARG A 225 0.03 23.32 -9.41
C ARG A 225 -0.03 22.11 -10.33
N ILE A 226 1.11 21.51 -10.68
CA ILE A 226 1.21 20.39 -11.61
C ILE A 226 0.70 19.09 -10.97
N THR A 227 1.10 18.81 -9.73
CA THR A 227 0.82 17.52 -9.11
C THR A 227 -0.45 17.49 -8.28
N ARG A 228 -0.92 18.65 -7.80
CA ARG A 228 -2.06 18.78 -6.86
C ARG A 228 -1.94 17.83 -5.67
N GLY A 229 -0.70 17.61 -5.20
CA GLY A 229 -0.42 16.67 -4.11
C GLY A 229 -0.55 15.18 -4.47
N ASN A 230 -0.64 14.84 -5.74
CA ASN A 230 -0.68 13.45 -6.20
C ASN A 230 0.71 12.82 -6.09
N PHE A 231 0.83 11.82 -5.21
CA PHE A 231 2.11 11.19 -4.90
C PHE A 231 2.76 10.50 -6.11
N ARG A 232 1.96 9.87 -6.98
CA ARG A 232 2.46 9.23 -8.21
C ARG A 232 3.06 10.24 -9.18
N LEU A 233 2.44 11.42 -9.31
CA LEU A 233 2.97 12.48 -10.16
C LEU A 233 4.29 13.02 -9.61
N LEU A 234 4.40 13.21 -8.29
CA LEU A 234 5.66 13.58 -7.64
C LEU A 234 6.76 12.55 -7.93
N GLU A 235 6.50 11.27 -7.68
CA GLU A 235 7.46 10.19 -7.94
C GLU A 235 7.90 10.07 -9.40
N ARG A 236 7.10 10.56 -10.35
CA ARG A 236 7.44 10.61 -11.77
C ARG A 236 8.18 11.90 -12.13
N LEU A 237 7.81 13.02 -11.54
CA LEU A 237 8.37 14.35 -11.83
C LEU A 237 9.83 14.46 -11.38
N PHE A 238 10.17 14.00 -10.16
CA PHE A 238 11.51 14.19 -9.61
C PHE A 238 12.64 13.51 -10.38
N PRO A 239 12.51 12.28 -10.89
CA PRO A 239 13.49 11.71 -11.81
C PRO A 239 13.72 12.55 -13.07
N GLN A 240 12.67 13.19 -13.61
CA GLN A 240 12.79 14.05 -14.78
C GLN A 240 13.47 15.38 -14.42
N ILE A 241 13.15 15.99 -13.27
CA ILE A 241 13.88 17.14 -12.75
C ILE A 241 15.38 16.81 -12.65
N GLY A 242 15.74 15.72 -12.01
CA GLY A 242 17.14 15.29 -11.89
C GLY A 242 17.82 15.08 -13.25
N ARG A 243 17.08 14.58 -14.25
CA ARG A 243 17.57 14.42 -15.62
C ARG A 243 17.81 15.76 -16.30
N VAL A 244 16.86 16.71 -16.21
CA VAL A 244 16.98 18.06 -16.79
C VAL A 244 18.16 18.80 -16.18
N LEU A 245 18.30 18.79 -14.86
CA LEU A 245 19.44 19.39 -14.16
C LEU A 245 20.78 18.83 -14.67
N LYS A 246 20.87 17.48 -14.77
CA LYS A 246 22.11 16.84 -15.20
C LYS A 246 22.48 17.15 -16.66
N ILE A 247 21.51 17.13 -17.59
CA ILE A 247 21.75 17.38 -19.01
C ILE A 247 22.19 18.81 -19.24
N ASN A 248 21.55 19.77 -18.56
CA ASN A 248 21.81 21.19 -18.75
C ASN A 248 22.87 21.74 -17.79
N GLN A 249 23.50 20.89 -16.97
CA GLN A 249 24.50 21.28 -15.97
C GLN A 249 24.01 22.39 -15.03
N LEU A 250 22.75 22.28 -14.60
CA LEU A 250 22.11 23.26 -13.73
C LEU A 250 22.20 22.84 -12.26
N ASP A 251 22.41 23.84 -11.41
CA ASP A 251 22.54 23.64 -9.96
C ASP A 251 21.29 24.04 -9.16
N THR A 252 20.28 24.61 -9.81
CA THR A 252 19.09 25.12 -9.13
C THR A 252 17.83 24.57 -9.77
N ILE A 253 16.84 24.21 -8.95
CA ILE A 253 15.53 23.77 -9.42
C ILE A 253 14.66 25.02 -9.60
N THR A 254 14.62 25.54 -10.81
CA THR A 254 13.78 26.68 -11.18
C THR A 254 12.43 26.24 -11.74
N ASP A 255 11.49 27.16 -11.88
CA ASP A 255 10.21 26.94 -12.55
C ASP A 255 10.41 26.36 -13.98
N ASP A 256 11.37 26.92 -14.75
CA ASP A 256 11.70 26.42 -16.09
C ASP A 256 12.15 24.96 -16.09
N VAL A 257 12.95 24.57 -15.11
CA VAL A 257 13.39 23.17 -14.94
C VAL A 257 12.20 22.25 -14.65
N ILE A 258 11.26 22.71 -13.83
CA ILE A 258 10.06 21.96 -13.48
C ILE A 258 9.13 21.86 -14.68
N GLU A 259 8.87 22.94 -15.41
CA GLU A 259 8.04 22.91 -16.62
C GLU A 259 8.66 22.02 -17.72
N ALA A 260 9.98 22.10 -17.93
CA ALA A 260 10.68 21.21 -18.85
C ALA A 260 10.56 19.74 -18.43
N ALA A 261 10.66 19.44 -17.13
CA ALA A 261 10.47 18.09 -16.62
C ALA A 261 9.02 17.62 -16.75
N ALA A 262 8.06 18.51 -16.48
CA ALA A 262 6.63 18.24 -16.55
C ALA A 262 6.11 18.01 -17.98
N SER A 263 6.71 18.69 -18.98
CA SER A 263 6.33 18.51 -20.39
C SER A 263 6.45 17.07 -20.90
N THR A 264 7.25 16.25 -20.21
CA THR A 264 7.41 14.82 -20.51
C THR A 264 6.41 13.92 -19.77
N LEU A 265 5.60 14.49 -18.87
CA LEU A 265 4.64 13.75 -18.08
C LEU A 265 3.27 13.77 -18.75
N ILE A 266 2.60 12.61 -18.72
CA ILE A 266 1.16 12.54 -19.01
C ILE A 266 0.43 12.92 -17.72
N THR A 267 -0.07 14.14 -17.69
CA THR A 267 -0.96 14.62 -16.62
C THR A 267 -2.40 14.42 -17.06
N SER A 268 -3.19 13.69 -16.26
CA SER A 268 -4.63 13.52 -16.46
C SER A 268 -5.40 14.64 -15.80
#